data_556ee435b3ed11d68c84f84730d0808b
#
_entry.id   556ee435b3ed11d68c84f84730d0808b
#
_cell.length_a   1.000
_cell.length_b   1.000
_cell.length_c   1.000
_cell.angle_alpha   90.00
_cell.angle_beta   90.00
_cell.angle_gamma   90.00
#
_symmetry.space_group_name_H-M   'P 1'
#
loop_
_entity.id
_entity.type
_entity.pdbx_description
1 polymer ?
#
loop_
_entity_poly.entity_id
_entity_poly.type
_entity_poly.pdbx_seq_one_letter_code
_entity_poly.pdbx_strand_id
1 'polypeptide(L)'
;MRYLALATDYDGTLASDGRVNEDTLAALERLRDSGRKLILVTGRELDDLLHVFPEIDRFDRVVAENGALLYRPATREEKRLGDRPPEEFIKMLRARGVNPLSVGRVILATWHPHETTVLEAIRD
;
A
#
# COMPACT_ATOMS: atom_id res chain seq x y z
N MET A 1 21.00 -8.09 20.29
CA MET A 1 20.55 -8.34 18.90
C MET A 1 20.88 -7.13 18.04
N ARG A 2 21.39 -7.41 16.86
CA ARG A 2 21.91 -6.37 15.97
C ARG A 2 20.84 -5.59 15.22
N TYR A 3 19.66 -6.16 15.03
CA TYR A 3 18.61 -5.58 14.22
C TYR A 3 17.65 -4.78 15.09
N LEU A 4 17.37 -3.55 14.69
CA LEU A 4 16.51 -2.61 15.42
C LEU A 4 15.12 -2.48 14.81
N ALA A 5 14.94 -2.92 13.58
CA ALA A 5 13.68 -2.82 12.86
C ALA A 5 13.45 -4.03 11.95
N LEU A 6 12.19 -4.37 11.75
CA LEU A 6 11.76 -5.31 10.74
C LEU A 6 10.93 -4.55 9.71
N ALA A 7 11.34 -4.63 8.44
CA ALA A 7 10.54 -4.17 7.32
C ALA A 7 10.00 -5.40 6.60
N THR A 8 8.72 -5.48 6.40
CA THR A 8 8.06 -6.66 5.81
C THR A 8 7.03 -6.27 4.77
N ASP A 9 6.91 -7.11 3.74
CA ASP A 9 5.85 -7.04 2.77
C ASP A 9 4.54 -7.56 3.37
N TYR A 10 3.41 -7.20 2.79
CA TYR A 10 2.08 -7.62 3.25
C TYR A 10 1.60 -8.87 2.51
N ASP A 11 1.23 -8.73 1.24
CA ASP A 11 0.64 -9.82 0.44
C ASP A 11 1.65 -10.93 0.15
N GLY A 12 1.27 -12.16 0.47
CA GLY A 12 2.14 -13.33 0.24
C GLY A 12 3.29 -13.46 1.23
N THR A 13 3.42 -12.55 2.20
CA THR A 13 4.44 -12.59 3.25
C THR A 13 3.79 -12.66 4.62
N LEU A 14 3.21 -11.56 5.09
CA LEU A 14 2.41 -11.57 6.33
C LEU A 14 1.03 -12.12 6.09
N ALA A 15 0.41 -11.73 4.98
CA ALA A 15 -0.97 -12.03 4.68
C ALA A 15 -1.10 -13.17 3.69
N SER A 16 -2.10 -14.03 3.93
CA SER A 16 -2.57 -15.04 2.99
C SER A 16 -4.01 -14.71 2.65
N ASP A 17 -4.31 -14.59 1.35
CA ASP A 17 -5.63 -14.16 0.87
C ASP A 17 -6.09 -12.82 1.50
N GLY A 18 -5.15 -11.90 1.66
CA GLY A 18 -5.40 -10.57 2.20
C GLY A 18 -5.50 -10.49 3.72
N ARG A 19 -5.38 -11.61 4.43
CA ARG A 19 -5.53 -11.65 5.89
C ARG A 19 -4.29 -12.17 6.60
N VAL A 20 -4.01 -11.62 7.78
CA VAL A 20 -2.92 -12.02 8.65
C VAL A 20 -3.47 -12.91 9.76
N ASN A 21 -2.88 -14.09 9.97
CA ASN A 21 -3.33 -15.01 10.99
C ASN A 21 -2.88 -14.59 12.40
N GLU A 22 -3.51 -15.18 13.43
CA GLU A 22 -3.25 -14.84 14.82
C GLU A 22 -1.83 -15.13 15.26
N ASP A 23 -1.22 -16.21 14.78
CA ASP A 23 0.16 -16.57 15.13
C ASP A 23 1.15 -15.53 14.62
N THR A 24 0.92 -15.02 13.41
CA THR A 24 1.74 -13.96 12.83
C THR A 24 1.57 -12.66 13.61
N LEU A 25 0.34 -12.28 13.96
CA LEU A 25 0.07 -11.10 14.79
C LEU A 25 0.76 -11.20 16.14
N ALA A 26 0.72 -12.36 16.79
CA ALA A 26 1.39 -12.59 18.07
C ALA A 26 2.91 -12.45 17.94
N ALA A 27 3.49 -12.94 16.85
CA ALA A 27 4.92 -12.81 16.58
C ALA A 27 5.32 -11.34 16.38
N LEU A 28 4.51 -10.55 15.67
CA LEU A 28 4.74 -9.13 15.49
C LEU A 28 4.69 -8.38 16.82
N GLU A 29 3.74 -8.72 17.69
CA GLU A 29 3.65 -8.10 19.02
C GLU A 29 4.86 -8.42 19.89
N ARG A 30 5.35 -9.66 19.87
CA ARG A 30 6.59 -10.02 20.59
C ARG A 30 7.78 -9.21 20.09
N LEU A 31 7.86 -9.00 18.78
CA LEU A 31 8.93 -8.21 18.20
C LEU A 31 8.86 -6.75 18.65
N ARG A 32 7.66 -6.18 18.64
CA ARG A 32 7.41 -4.82 19.09
C ARG A 32 7.73 -4.64 20.58
N ASP A 33 7.30 -5.59 21.40
CA ASP A 33 7.56 -5.59 22.85
C ASP A 33 9.05 -5.66 23.18
N SER A 34 9.85 -6.22 22.27
CA SER A 34 11.31 -6.24 22.41
C SER A 34 11.97 -4.88 22.15
N GLY A 35 11.20 -3.87 21.79
CA GLY A 35 11.70 -2.52 21.50
C GLY A 35 12.05 -2.29 20.03
N ARG A 36 11.82 -3.26 19.16
CA ARG A 36 12.08 -3.13 17.72
C ARG A 36 10.96 -2.40 17.01
N LYS A 37 11.30 -1.72 15.93
CA LYS A 37 10.35 -1.03 15.09
C LYS A 37 9.82 -1.95 14.00
N LEU A 38 8.55 -1.81 13.67
CA LEU A 38 7.89 -2.57 12.61
C LEU A 38 7.51 -1.62 11.46
N ILE A 39 7.92 -1.97 10.26
CA ILE A 39 7.63 -1.21 9.04
C ILE A 39 6.94 -2.13 8.05
N LEU A 40 5.76 -1.74 7.61
CA LEU A 40 5.01 -2.46 6.59
C LEU A 40 5.25 -1.82 5.22
N VAL A 41 5.54 -2.64 4.22
CA VAL A 41 5.80 -2.18 2.85
C VAL A 41 4.83 -2.89 1.91
N THR A 42 4.05 -2.14 1.14
CA THR A 42 3.03 -2.72 0.28
C THR A 42 2.78 -1.91 -0.99
N GLY A 43 2.36 -2.61 -2.04
CA GLY A 43 1.84 -1.98 -3.25
C GLY A 43 0.39 -1.55 -3.13
N ARG A 44 -0.33 -2.01 -2.10
CA ARG A 44 -1.75 -1.67 -1.92
C ARG A 44 -1.94 -0.18 -1.69
N GLU A 45 -3.09 0.33 -2.15
CA GLU A 45 -3.56 1.65 -1.79
C GLU A 45 -3.91 1.69 -0.30
N LEU A 46 -3.68 2.82 0.35
CA LEU A 46 -3.85 2.93 1.80
C LEU A 46 -5.27 2.58 2.26
N ASP A 47 -6.30 3.08 1.58
CA ASP A 47 -7.69 2.80 1.97
C ASP A 47 -8.01 1.31 1.89
N ASP A 48 -7.50 0.62 0.88
CA ASP A 48 -7.67 -0.81 0.75
C ASP A 48 -6.96 -1.55 1.89
N LEU A 49 -5.73 -1.16 2.20
CA LEU A 49 -4.97 -1.74 3.30
C LEU A 49 -5.68 -1.55 4.64
N LEU A 50 -6.18 -0.35 4.91
CA LEU A 50 -6.93 -0.06 6.13
C LEU A 50 -8.19 -0.91 6.26
N HIS A 51 -8.81 -1.25 5.13
CA HIS A 51 -9.99 -2.10 5.09
C HIS A 51 -9.67 -3.56 5.40
N VAL A 52 -8.60 -4.11 4.79
CA VAL A 52 -8.27 -5.54 4.93
C VAL A 52 -7.43 -5.85 6.16
N PHE A 53 -6.75 -4.86 6.72
CA PHE A 53 -5.83 -5.04 7.85
C PHE A 53 -6.14 -4.07 9.00
N PRO A 54 -7.19 -4.36 9.80
CA PRO A 54 -7.55 -3.49 10.93
C PRO A 54 -6.47 -3.39 12.01
N GLU A 55 -5.54 -4.33 12.07
CA GLU A 55 -4.44 -4.35 13.05
C GLU A 55 -3.21 -3.54 12.61
N ILE A 56 -3.38 -2.65 11.66
CA ILE A 56 -2.29 -1.83 11.09
C ILE A 56 -1.56 -0.99 12.13
N ASP A 57 -2.22 -0.64 13.23
CA ASP A 57 -1.65 0.16 14.31
C ASP A 57 -0.54 -0.56 15.09
N ARG A 58 -0.34 -1.84 14.87
CA ARG A 58 0.83 -2.58 15.39
C ARG A 58 2.13 -2.16 14.70
N PHE A 59 2.05 -1.50 13.57
CA PHE A 59 3.20 -1.02 12.83
C PHE A 59 3.52 0.43 13.16
N ASP A 60 4.81 0.74 13.24
CA ASP A 60 5.29 2.11 13.50
C ASP A 60 5.15 2.99 12.27
N ARG A 61 5.38 2.39 11.09
CA ARG A 61 5.30 3.08 9.81
C ARG A 61 4.77 2.12 8.74
N VAL A 62 4.08 2.69 7.77
CA VAL A 62 3.62 1.97 6.59
C VAL A 62 4.08 2.70 5.34
N VAL A 63 4.67 1.94 4.41
CA VAL A 63 5.05 2.43 3.09
C VAL A 63 4.05 1.81 2.12
N ALA A 64 3.11 2.60 1.65
CA ALA A 64 2.03 2.15 0.78
C ALA A 64 2.20 2.67 -0.66
N GLU A 65 1.32 2.20 -1.55
CA GLU A 65 1.27 2.64 -2.94
C GLU A 65 2.64 2.55 -3.64
N ASN A 66 3.31 1.38 -3.48
CA ASN A 66 4.62 1.11 -4.08
C ASN A 66 5.72 2.13 -3.70
N GLY A 67 5.65 2.67 -2.49
CA GLY A 67 6.63 3.65 -2.01
C GLY A 67 6.23 5.10 -2.23
N ALA A 68 5.08 5.36 -2.85
CA ALA A 68 4.65 6.73 -3.14
C ALA A 68 3.97 7.42 -1.95
N LEU A 69 3.61 6.66 -0.91
CA LEU A 69 2.89 7.18 0.24
C LEU A 69 3.47 6.62 1.54
N LEU A 70 3.80 7.50 2.47
CA LEU A 70 4.19 7.13 3.83
C LEU A 70 3.03 7.38 4.77
N TYR A 71 2.76 6.42 5.66
CA TYR A 71 1.67 6.50 6.62
C TYR A 71 2.16 6.17 8.02
N ARG A 72 1.72 6.96 8.99
CA ARG A 72 2.00 6.72 10.40
C ARG A 72 0.72 6.33 11.14
N PRO A 73 0.54 5.06 11.47
CA PRO A 73 -0.71 4.60 12.11
C PRO A 73 -1.05 5.32 13.42
N ALA A 74 -0.04 5.61 14.26
CA ALA A 74 -0.26 6.24 15.55
C ALA A 74 -0.92 7.62 15.47
N THR A 75 -0.60 8.40 14.45
CA THR A 75 -1.09 9.77 14.26
C THR A 75 -2.02 9.91 13.07
N ARG A 76 -2.09 8.89 12.21
CA ARG A 76 -2.79 8.90 10.92
C ARG A 76 -2.22 9.91 9.93
N GLU A 77 -0.99 10.35 10.15
CA GLU A 77 -0.32 11.25 9.22
C GLU A 77 0.01 10.53 7.91
N GLU A 78 -0.25 11.21 6.80
CA GLU A 78 0.09 10.76 5.46
C GLU A 78 1.08 11.72 4.85
N LYS A 79 2.13 11.17 4.22
CA LYS A 79 3.09 11.97 3.46
C LYS A 79 3.18 11.43 2.04
N ARG A 80 2.72 12.22 1.09
CA ARG A 80 2.82 11.89 -0.33
C ARG A 80 4.21 12.23 -0.83
N LEU A 81 4.84 11.28 -1.52
CA LEU A 81 6.16 11.48 -2.11
C LEU A 81 6.10 11.86 -3.59
N GLY A 82 4.90 12.04 -4.11
CA GLY A 82 4.65 12.46 -5.48
C GLY A 82 3.25 13.01 -5.62
N ASP A 83 2.97 13.57 -6.76
CA ASP A 83 1.64 14.07 -7.09
C ASP A 83 0.82 12.99 -7.77
N ARG A 84 -0.48 12.94 -7.44
CA ARG A 84 -1.41 12.07 -8.16
C ARG A 84 -1.48 12.53 -9.62
N PRO A 85 -1.61 11.59 -10.58
CA PRO A 85 -1.81 11.97 -11.97
C PRO A 85 -2.98 12.94 -12.14
N PRO A 86 -2.91 13.87 -13.09
CA PRO A 86 -3.97 14.87 -13.29
C PRO A 86 -5.34 14.23 -13.51
N GLU A 87 -6.38 14.90 -13.04
CA GLU A 87 -7.76 14.44 -13.23
C GLU A 87 -8.10 14.22 -14.71
N GLU A 88 -7.55 15.04 -15.58
CA GLU A 88 -7.73 14.89 -17.03
C GLU A 88 -7.20 13.56 -17.55
N PHE A 89 -6.06 13.10 -17.03
CA PHE A 89 -5.48 11.81 -17.39
C PHE A 89 -6.38 10.66 -16.91
N ILE A 90 -6.91 10.77 -15.71
CA ILE A 90 -7.85 9.79 -15.15
C ILE A 90 -9.10 9.69 -16.04
N LYS A 91 -9.65 10.83 -16.41
CA LYS A 91 -10.82 10.89 -17.31
C LYS A 91 -10.52 10.29 -18.68
N MET A 92 -9.34 10.54 -19.20
CA MET A 92 -8.91 9.98 -20.47
C MET A 92 -8.85 8.44 -20.40
N LEU A 93 -8.29 7.88 -19.34
CA LEU A 93 -8.23 6.43 -19.17
C LEU A 93 -9.63 5.81 -19.10
N ARG A 94 -10.53 6.43 -18.36
CA ARG A 94 -11.91 5.96 -18.27
C ARG A 94 -12.62 6.04 -19.62
N ALA A 95 -12.40 7.10 -20.37
CA ALA A 95 -12.97 7.27 -21.70
C ALA A 95 -12.44 6.23 -22.70
N ARG A 96 -11.23 5.74 -22.50
CA ARG A 96 -10.61 4.69 -23.33
C ARG A 96 -10.97 3.27 -22.86
N GLY A 97 -11.88 3.14 -21.91
CA GLY A 97 -12.38 1.85 -21.44
C GLY A 97 -11.50 1.14 -20.43
N VAL A 98 -10.59 1.85 -19.78
CA VAL A 98 -9.78 1.28 -18.70
C VAL A 98 -10.66 1.10 -17.46
N ASN A 99 -11.06 -0.14 -17.20
CA ASN A 99 -11.97 -0.49 -16.12
C ASN A 99 -11.69 -1.94 -15.66
N PRO A 100 -11.47 -2.22 -14.37
CA PRO A 100 -11.51 -1.26 -13.26
C PRO A 100 -10.30 -0.32 -13.26
N LEU A 101 -10.50 0.89 -12.75
CA LEU A 101 -9.45 1.85 -12.51
C LEU A 101 -9.55 2.31 -11.07
N SER A 102 -8.56 1.95 -10.26
CA SER A 102 -8.49 2.36 -8.86
C SER A 102 -7.59 3.57 -8.72
N VAL A 103 -8.04 4.54 -7.95
CA VAL A 103 -7.35 5.82 -7.76
C VAL A 103 -6.93 5.93 -6.30
N GLY A 104 -5.62 5.84 -6.04
CA GLY A 104 -5.05 6.03 -4.72
C GLY A 104 -4.75 7.50 -4.42
N ARG A 105 -3.97 7.75 -3.36
CA ARG A 105 -3.48 9.11 -3.05
C ARG A 105 -2.52 9.59 -4.12
N VAL A 106 -1.68 8.71 -4.63
CA VAL A 106 -0.63 9.03 -5.60
C VAL A 106 -0.71 8.14 -6.83
N ILE A 107 -0.97 6.85 -6.68
CA ILE A 107 -0.96 5.90 -7.79
C ILE A 107 -2.35 5.69 -8.40
N LEU A 108 -2.33 5.20 -9.65
CA LEU A 108 -3.48 4.62 -10.32
C LEU A 108 -3.19 3.14 -10.54
N ALA A 109 -4.19 2.30 -10.42
CA ALA A 109 -4.05 0.87 -10.62
C ALA A 109 -5.17 0.33 -11.51
N THR A 110 -4.83 -0.58 -12.39
CA THR A 110 -5.79 -1.31 -13.21
C THR A 110 -5.31 -2.75 -13.40
N TRP A 111 -6.12 -3.54 -14.10
CA TRP A 111 -5.84 -4.95 -14.33
C TRP A 111 -5.55 -5.22 -15.81
N HIS A 112 -4.82 -6.31 -16.04
CA HIS A 112 -4.69 -6.85 -17.39
C HIS A 112 -6.09 -7.01 -18.03
N PRO A 113 -6.30 -6.68 -19.31
CA PRO A 113 -5.30 -6.34 -20.33
C PRO A 113 -5.13 -4.83 -20.59
N HIS A 114 -5.43 -3.97 -19.63
CA HIS A 114 -5.47 -2.52 -19.85
C HIS A 114 -4.10 -1.83 -19.85
N GLU A 115 -3.02 -2.53 -19.57
CA GLU A 115 -1.67 -1.96 -19.53
C GLU A 115 -1.27 -1.31 -20.86
N THR A 116 -1.64 -1.90 -21.98
CA THR A 116 -1.34 -1.35 -23.29
C THR A 116 -2.05 0.00 -23.51
N THR A 117 -3.33 0.07 -23.15
CA THR A 117 -4.11 1.30 -23.28
C THR A 117 -3.53 2.41 -22.39
N VAL A 118 -3.10 2.07 -21.19
CA VAL A 118 -2.48 3.02 -20.26
C VAL A 118 -1.16 3.54 -20.83
N LEU A 119 -0.32 2.64 -21.36
CA LEU A 119 0.95 3.05 -21.99
C LEU A 119 0.75 4.00 -23.17
N GLU A 120 -0.25 3.73 -24.00
CA GLU A 120 -0.60 4.62 -25.12
C GLU A 120 -1.06 5.99 -24.63
N ALA A 121 -1.89 6.02 -23.58
CA ALA A 121 -2.37 7.26 -22.97
C ALA A 121 -1.21 8.09 -22.39
N ILE A 122 -0.21 7.46 -21.79
CA ILE A 122 0.96 8.14 -21.24
C ILE A 122 1.77 8.83 -22.35
N ARG A 123 1.83 8.21 -23.52
CA ARG A 123 2.59 8.75 -24.67
C ARG A 123 1.88 9.93 -25.34
N ASP A 124 0.59 9.99 -25.22
CA ASP A 124 -0.21 11.08 -25.76
C ASP A 124 -0.16 12.28 -24.80
#